data_73fc1ba6452cfde50eb79ce282912fa9
#
_entry.id   73fc1ba6452cfde50eb79ce282912fa9
#
_cell.length_a   1.000
_cell.length_b   1.000
_cell.length_c   1.000
_cell.angle_alpha   90.00
_cell.angle_beta   90.00
_cell.angle_gamma   90.00
#
_symmetry.space_group_name_H-M   'P 1'
#
loop_
_entity.id
_entity.type
_entity.pdbx_description
1 polymer ?
#
loop_
_entity_poly.entity_id
_entity_poly.type
_entity_poly.pdbx_seq_one_letter_code
_entity_poly.pdbx_strand_id
1 'polypeptide(L)'
;GDYRVASNSMSWESDWKKIESKIDRTLDQGIRATILELSTAIIKDTPAKTGRARGNWQASIGRGATGEVSVVNKRAGEAKAISNVNQKASVAVGDLYYLTNNVPYIERLEYGWSKQAPGGMVRKNMQNFNRLLAKNIKAASN
;
A
#
# COMPACT_ATOMS: atom_id res chain seq x y z
N GLY A 1 -8.15 33.90 0.07
CA GLY A 1 -8.36 35.26 -0.31
C GLY A 1 -7.99 35.54 -1.75
N ASP A 2 -8.39 36.66 -2.21
CA ASP A 2 -8.13 37.10 -3.56
C ASP A 2 -6.78 37.76 -3.69
N TYR A 3 -5.78 36.96 -3.90
CA TYR A 3 -4.47 37.50 -4.16
C TYR A 3 -4.17 37.47 -5.65
N ARG A 4 -3.62 38.56 -6.13
CA ARG A 4 -3.20 38.66 -7.52
C ARG A 4 -1.78 39.18 -7.58
N VAL A 5 -1.03 38.66 -8.51
CA VAL A 5 0.27 39.21 -8.80
C VAL A 5 0.08 40.50 -9.56
N ALA A 6 0.60 41.59 -9.02
CA ALA A 6 0.23 42.94 -9.43
C ALA A 6 0.53 43.29 -10.88
N SER A 7 1.51 42.71 -11.50
CA SER A 7 2.02 43.20 -12.76
C SER A 7 1.87 42.30 -13.95
N ASN A 8 1.24 41.15 -13.78
CA ASN A 8 1.10 40.25 -14.92
C ASN A 8 -0.31 39.69 -15.01
N SER A 9 -0.57 39.04 -16.08
CA SER A 9 -1.89 38.52 -16.38
C SER A 9 -2.23 37.21 -15.68
N MET A 10 -1.33 36.66 -14.88
CA MET A 10 -1.59 35.43 -14.18
C MET A 10 -2.44 35.69 -12.95
N SER A 11 -3.58 34.99 -12.84
CA SER A 11 -4.38 35.11 -11.65
C SER A 11 -3.83 34.18 -10.55
N TRP A 12 -4.00 34.60 -9.32
CA TRP A 12 -3.68 33.80 -8.14
C TRP A 12 -4.38 32.42 -8.19
N GLU A 13 -5.64 32.41 -8.61
CA GLU A 13 -6.41 31.19 -8.69
C GLU A 13 -5.82 30.15 -9.65
N SER A 14 -5.35 30.60 -10.81
CA SER A 14 -4.71 29.74 -11.78
C SER A 14 -3.41 29.12 -11.23
N ASP A 15 -2.59 29.95 -10.60
CA ASP A 15 -1.34 29.50 -10.00
C ASP A 15 -1.57 28.57 -8.82
N TRP A 16 -2.56 28.87 -8.00
CA TRP A 16 -2.95 28.04 -6.87
C TRP A 16 -3.40 26.64 -7.32
N LYS A 17 -4.19 26.56 -8.37
CA LYS A 17 -4.62 25.28 -8.94
C LYS A 17 -3.44 24.43 -9.42
N LYS A 18 -2.42 25.05 -10.00
CA LYS A 18 -1.21 24.33 -10.40
C LYS A 18 -0.46 23.77 -9.18
N ILE A 19 -0.38 24.54 -8.12
CA ILE A 19 0.26 24.11 -6.86
C ILE A 19 -0.53 22.96 -6.24
N GLU A 20 -1.85 23.08 -6.14
CA GLU A 20 -2.71 22.00 -5.63
C GLU A 20 -2.54 20.71 -6.42
N SER A 21 -2.55 20.80 -7.75
CA SER A 21 -2.38 19.63 -8.60
C SER A 21 -1.03 18.95 -8.37
N LYS A 22 0.02 19.74 -8.18
CA LYS A 22 1.35 19.19 -7.89
C LYS A 22 1.39 18.50 -6.54
N ILE A 23 0.79 19.10 -5.51
CA ILE A 23 0.71 18.51 -4.17
C ILE A 23 -0.05 17.19 -4.22
N ASP A 24 -1.20 17.17 -4.87
CA ASP A 24 -2.04 15.97 -4.98
C ASP A 24 -1.28 14.83 -5.67
N ARG A 25 -0.60 15.11 -6.78
CA ARG A 25 0.19 14.10 -7.48
C ARG A 25 1.35 13.58 -6.63
N THR A 26 2.00 14.45 -5.89
CA THR A 26 3.11 14.07 -5.01
C THR A 26 2.63 13.15 -3.89
N LEU A 27 1.49 13.48 -3.26
CA LEU A 27 0.89 12.64 -2.24
C LEU A 27 0.45 11.29 -2.80
N ASP A 28 -0.22 11.29 -3.94
CA ASP A 28 -0.68 10.05 -4.58
C ASP A 28 0.50 9.13 -4.91
N GLN A 29 1.58 9.68 -5.46
CA GLN A 29 2.78 8.90 -5.77
C GLN A 29 3.46 8.36 -4.51
N GLY A 30 3.56 9.18 -3.47
CA GLY A 30 4.14 8.77 -2.20
C GLY A 30 3.33 7.68 -1.51
N ILE A 31 2.01 7.82 -1.51
CA ILE A 31 1.09 6.84 -0.94
C ILE A 31 1.17 5.53 -1.73
N ARG A 32 1.14 5.60 -3.05
CA ARG A 32 1.24 4.41 -3.90
C ARG A 32 2.53 3.63 -3.64
N ALA A 33 3.66 4.32 -3.60
CA ALA A 33 4.95 3.69 -3.34
C ALA A 33 4.97 3.03 -1.96
N THR A 34 4.39 3.68 -0.95
CA THR A 34 4.31 3.16 0.41
C THR A 34 3.44 1.91 0.47
N ILE A 35 2.28 1.93 -0.18
CA ILE A 35 1.38 0.77 -0.27
C ILE A 35 2.11 -0.42 -0.91
N LEU A 36 2.82 -0.18 -2.01
CA LEU A 36 3.55 -1.22 -2.72
C LEU A 36 4.64 -1.82 -1.83
N GLU A 37 5.44 -0.99 -1.18
CA GLU A 37 6.53 -1.47 -0.31
C GLU A 37 6.01 -2.26 0.88
N LEU A 38 5.03 -1.72 1.60
CA LEU A 38 4.49 -2.38 2.79
C LEU A 38 3.76 -3.67 2.45
N SER A 39 2.90 -3.62 1.45
CA SER A 39 2.11 -4.80 1.06
C SER A 39 3.02 -5.92 0.56
N THR A 40 4.02 -5.59 -0.25
CA THR A 40 4.99 -6.58 -0.73
C THR A 40 5.80 -7.18 0.41
N ALA A 41 6.23 -6.36 1.37
CA ALA A 41 6.97 -6.84 2.54
C ALA A 41 6.11 -7.78 3.39
N ILE A 42 4.84 -7.44 3.62
CA ILE A 42 3.91 -8.28 4.37
C ILE A 42 3.74 -9.62 3.67
N ILE A 43 3.55 -9.62 2.36
CA ILE A 43 3.41 -10.84 1.56
C ILE A 43 4.67 -11.72 1.70
N LYS A 44 5.85 -11.13 1.50
CA LYS A 44 7.11 -11.87 1.54
C LYS A 44 7.47 -12.37 2.94
N ASP A 45 7.09 -11.63 3.98
CA ASP A 45 7.35 -12.03 5.36
C ASP A 45 6.36 -13.09 5.86
N THR A 46 5.30 -13.36 5.12
CA THR A 46 4.31 -14.37 5.49
C THR A 46 4.89 -15.77 5.28
N PRO A 47 4.81 -16.65 6.29
CA PRO A 47 5.29 -18.02 6.16
C PRO A 47 4.72 -18.74 4.93
N ALA A 48 5.56 -19.48 4.25
CA ALA A 48 5.18 -20.14 2.99
C ALA A 48 5.60 -21.59 2.97
N LYS A 49 4.84 -22.45 3.61
CA LYS A 49 5.01 -23.90 3.48
C LYS A 49 4.37 -24.39 2.18
N THR A 50 3.10 -24.05 1.96
CA THR A 50 2.34 -24.42 0.77
C THR A 50 2.07 -23.23 -0.14
N GLY A 51 2.25 -22.02 0.38
CA GLY A 51 1.89 -20.78 -0.29
C GLY A 51 0.46 -20.31 -0.02
N ARG A 52 -0.34 -21.10 0.72
CA ARG A 52 -1.74 -20.74 0.98
C ARG A 52 -1.86 -19.41 1.71
N ALA A 53 -1.16 -19.26 2.83
CA ALA A 53 -1.22 -18.01 3.60
C ALA A 53 -0.64 -16.84 2.78
N ARG A 54 0.55 -17.02 2.24
CA ARG A 54 1.23 -15.96 1.47
C ARG A 54 0.43 -15.53 0.25
N GLY A 55 -0.14 -16.47 -0.48
CA GLY A 55 -0.92 -16.20 -1.69
C GLY A 55 -2.32 -15.68 -1.44
N ASN A 56 -2.79 -15.67 -0.20
CA ASN A 56 -4.12 -15.20 0.14
C ASN A 56 -4.18 -13.76 0.63
N TRP A 57 -3.11 -13.01 0.52
CA TRP A 57 -3.17 -11.56 0.69
C TRP A 57 -3.89 -10.96 -0.50
N GLN A 58 -4.97 -10.23 -0.23
CA GLN A 58 -5.86 -9.67 -1.24
C GLN A 58 -6.00 -8.17 -1.03
N ALA A 59 -5.56 -7.40 -2.04
CA ALA A 59 -5.70 -5.95 -2.04
C ALA A 59 -7.05 -5.56 -2.62
N SER A 60 -7.70 -4.58 -2.01
CA SER A 60 -8.99 -4.06 -2.49
C SER A 60 -9.17 -2.61 -2.07
N ILE A 61 -10.10 -1.92 -2.75
CA ILE A 61 -10.41 -0.52 -2.50
C ILE A 61 -11.85 -0.42 -1.98
N GLY A 62 -12.04 0.34 -0.92
CA GLY A 62 -13.36 0.65 -0.39
C GLY A 62 -13.85 -0.33 0.67
N ARG A 63 -13.64 -1.62 0.48
CA ARG A 63 -13.98 -2.67 1.45
C ARG A 63 -12.99 -3.81 1.37
N GLY A 64 -12.83 -4.53 2.49
CA GLY A 64 -11.96 -5.69 2.55
C GLY A 64 -12.47 -6.83 1.68
N ALA A 65 -11.54 -7.62 1.14
CA ALA A 65 -11.87 -8.80 0.37
C ALA A 65 -12.51 -9.88 1.25
N THR A 66 -13.35 -10.70 0.65
CA THR A 66 -13.97 -11.85 1.31
C THR A 66 -13.49 -13.14 0.69
N GLY A 67 -13.50 -14.22 1.49
CA GLY A 67 -13.13 -15.55 1.02
C GLY A 67 -11.65 -15.74 0.78
N GLU A 68 -11.30 -16.92 0.30
CA GLU A 68 -9.94 -17.29 -0.05
C GLU A 68 -9.78 -17.46 -1.55
N VAL A 69 -8.52 -17.32 -2.00
CA VAL A 69 -8.16 -17.64 -3.38
C VAL A 69 -7.40 -18.96 -3.41
N SER A 70 -7.52 -19.69 -4.51
CA SER A 70 -6.80 -20.95 -4.71
C SER A 70 -5.33 -20.66 -4.99
N VAL A 71 -4.45 -21.42 -4.34
CA VAL A 71 -3.00 -21.28 -4.48
C VAL A 71 -2.40 -22.62 -4.88
N VAL A 72 -1.77 -22.68 -6.05
CA VAL A 72 -1.17 -23.90 -6.59
C VAL A 72 0.12 -24.26 -5.87
N ASN A 73 0.99 -23.28 -5.65
CA ASN A 73 2.25 -23.45 -4.95
C ASN A 73 2.76 -22.12 -4.41
N LYS A 74 3.87 -22.13 -3.66
CA LYS A 74 4.43 -20.94 -3.02
C LYS A 74 4.72 -19.82 -4.01
N ARG A 75 5.37 -20.15 -5.11
CA ARG A 75 5.80 -19.17 -6.10
C ARG A 75 4.61 -18.53 -6.80
N ALA A 76 3.66 -19.34 -7.22
CA ALA A 76 2.44 -18.85 -7.86
C ALA A 76 1.60 -18.01 -6.90
N GLY A 77 1.53 -18.40 -5.63
CA GLY A 77 0.81 -17.66 -4.60
C GLY A 77 1.41 -16.28 -4.36
N GLU A 78 2.72 -16.22 -4.17
CA GLU A 78 3.43 -14.94 -3.98
C GLU A 78 3.25 -14.03 -5.20
N ALA A 79 3.44 -14.56 -6.40
CA ALA A 79 3.32 -13.79 -7.63
C ALA A 79 1.89 -13.23 -7.81
N LYS A 80 0.88 -14.02 -7.51
CA LYS A 80 -0.52 -13.61 -7.59
C LYS A 80 -0.83 -12.48 -6.61
N ALA A 81 -0.38 -12.62 -5.37
CA ALA A 81 -0.61 -11.61 -4.34
C ALA A 81 0.07 -10.29 -4.71
N ILE A 82 1.31 -10.34 -5.15
CA ILE A 82 2.06 -9.15 -5.56
C ILE A 82 1.41 -8.49 -6.78
N SER A 83 1.00 -9.26 -7.77
CA SER A 83 0.29 -8.75 -8.95
C SER A 83 -1.00 -8.02 -8.57
N ASN A 84 -1.77 -8.60 -7.66
CA ASN A 84 -3.00 -7.98 -7.16
C ASN A 84 -2.72 -6.66 -6.43
N VAL A 85 -1.68 -6.60 -5.61
CA VAL A 85 -1.26 -5.36 -4.95
C VAL A 85 -0.88 -4.30 -5.99
N ASN A 86 -0.11 -4.67 -7.01
CA ASN A 86 0.28 -3.73 -8.06
C ASN A 86 -0.93 -3.16 -8.80
N GLN A 87 -1.95 -3.97 -9.04
CA GLN A 87 -3.17 -3.52 -9.71
C GLN A 87 -3.99 -2.54 -8.85
N LYS A 88 -3.96 -2.70 -7.53
CA LYS A 88 -4.79 -1.93 -6.61
C LYS A 88 -4.07 -0.76 -5.93
N ALA A 89 -2.78 -0.60 -6.15
CA ALA A 89 -1.99 0.43 -5.46
C ALA A 89 -2.24 1.84 -5.97
N SER A 90 -2.85 2.01 -7.14
CA SER A 90 -3.21 3.32 -7.69
C SER A 90 -4.45 3.86 -6.99
N VAL A 91 -4.26 4.34 -5.76
CA VAL A 91 -5.32 4.92 -4.94
C VAL A 91 -5.15 6.44 -4.91
N ALA A 92 -6.26 7.16 -4.79
CA ALA A 92 -6.24 8.60 -4.59
C ALA A 92 -6.32 8.91 -3.10
N VAL A 93 -5.90 10.12 -2.72
CA VAL A 93 -6.08 10.61 -1.35
C VAL A 93 -7.58 10.57 -1.01
N GLY A 94 -7.91 9.94 0.10
CA GLY A 94 -9.30 9.76 0.53
C GLY A 94 -9.87 8.38 0.25
N ASP A 95 -9.23 7.59 -0.62
CA ASP A 95 -9.62 6.19 -0.82
C ASP A 95 -9.21 5.34 0.37
N LEU A 96 -9.93 4.26 0.58
CA LEU A 96 -9.58 3.26 1.59
C LEU A 96 -8.98 2.04 0.91
N TYR A 97 -7.71 1.79 1.17
CA TYR A 97 -7.01 0.62 0.69
C TYR A 97 -7.02 -0.47 1.77
N TYR A 98 -7.36 -1.69 1.37
CA TYR A 98 -7.37 -2.85 2.26
C TYR A 98 -6.40 -3.91 1.74
N LEU A 99 -5.66 -4.50 2.66
CA LEU A 99 -4.90 -5.72 2.39
C LEU A 99 -5.41 -6.77 3.36
N THR A 100 -6.12 -7.77 2.85
CA THR A 100 -6.89 -8.72 3.65
C THR A 100 -6.39 -10.14 3.42
N ASN A 101 -6.39 -10.93 4.49
CA ASN A 101 -6.08 -12.35 4.41
C ASN A 101 -7.14 -13.13 5.22
N ASN A 102 -7.89 -13.97 4.54
CA ASN A 102 -9.02 -14.70 5.12
C ASN A 102 -8.70 -16.18 5.42
N VAL A 103 -7.43 -16.55 5.40
CA VAL A 103 -7.01 -17.90 5.81
C VAL A 103 -7.31 -18.07 7.29
N PRO A 104 -7.95 -19.20 7.71
CA PRO A 104 -8.40 -19.34 9.10
C PRO A 104 -7.32 -19.22 10.17
N TYR A 105 -6.07 -19.54 9.85
CA TYR A 105 -4.94 -19.52 10.79
C TYR A 105 -4.07 -18.27 10.66
N ILE A 106 -4.50 -17.25 9.92
CA ILE A 106 -3.63 -16.09 9.67
C ILE A 106 -3.26 -15.32 10.94
N GLU A 107 -4.17 -15.23 11.91
CA GLU A 107 -3.89 -14.56 13.17
C GLU A 107 -2.80 -15.28 13.97
N ARG A 108 -2.79 -16.61 13.94
CA ARG A 108 -1.74 -17.39 14.60
C ARG A 108 -0.38 -17.08 14.02
N LEU A 109 -0.29 -16.96 12.70
CA LEU A 109 0.96 -16.59 12.03
C LEU A 109 1.39 -15.19 12.44
N GLU A 110 0.46 -14.27 12.52
CA GLU A 110 0.75 -12.88 12.93
C GLU A 110 1.32 -12.84 14.36
N TYR A 111 0.88 -13.71 15.24
CA TYR A 111 1.32 -13.76 16.64
C TYR A 111 2.48 -14.73 16.89
N GLY A 112 3.21 -15.09 15.84
CA GLY A 112 4.51 -15.77 15.97
C GLY A 112 4.46 -17.29 16.11
N TRP A 113 3.38 -17.94 15.71
CA TRP A 113 3.27 -19.40 15.78
C TRP A 113 4.18 -20.12 14.77
N SER A 114 4.71 -19.42 13.79
CA SER A 114 5.66 -19.97 12.85
C SER A 114 7.07 -19.45 13.13
N LYS A 115 8.06 -20.32 13.08
CA LYS A 115 9.47 -19.93 13.19
C LYS A 115 9.91 -19.03 12.02
N GLN A 116 9.19 -19.04 10.90
CA GLN A 116 9.48 -18.18 9.76
C GLN A 116 9.07 -16.72 10.01
N ALA A 117 8.15 -16.47 10.94
CA ALA A 117 7.69 -15.14 11.25
C ALA A 117 7.42 -14.98 12.75
N PRO A 118 8.47 -15.05 13.59
CA PRO A 118 8.28 -14.97 15.05
C PRO A 118 7.72 -13.61 15.50
N GLY A 119 8.00 -12.55 14.76
CA GLY A 119 7.47 -11.20 15.03
C GLY A 119 6.22 -10.83 14.26
N GLY A 120 5.67 -11.77 13.52
CA GLY A 120 4.51 -11.53 12.65
C GLY A 120 4.88 -10.91 11.32
N MET A 121 3.90 -10.41 10.62
CA MET A 121 4.06 -9.80 9.30
C MET A 121 3.55 -8.37 9.27
N VAL A 122 2.31 -8.18 9.74
CA VAL A 122 1.65 -6.87 9.67
C VAL A 122 2.22 -5.89 10.69
N ARG A 123 2.20 -6.25 11.97
CA ARG A 123 2.71 -5.36 13.04
C ARG A 123 4.16 -4.98 12.83
N LYS A 124 4.97 -5.95 12.45
CA LYS A 124 6.40 -5.74 12.16
C LYS A 124 6.60 -4.70 11.06
N ASN A 125 5.87 -4.84 9.97
CA ASN A 125 6.02 -3.95 8.81
C ASN A 125 5.35 -2.59 9.03
N MET A 126 4.24 -2.54 9.75
CA MET A 126 3.57 -1.27 10.04
C MET A 126 4.37 -0.33 10.93
N GLN A 127 5.36 -0.83 11.67
CA GLN A 127 6.30 0.02 12.41
C GLN A 127 7.09 0.94 11.48
N ASN A 128 7.23 0.58 10.21
CA ASN A 128 7.94 1.37 9.21
C ASN A 128 7.05 2.33 8.43
N PHE A 129 5.75 2.34 8.69
CA PHE A 129 4.79 3.09 7.87
C PHE A 129 5.16 4.57 7.75
N ASN A 130 5.31 5.27 8.86
CA ASN A 130 5.57 6.70 8.84
C ASN A 130 6.90 7.03 8.14
N ARG A 131 7.92 6.24 8.38
CA ARG A 131 9.23 6.42 7.75
C ARG A 131 9.15 6.21 6.24
N LEU A 132 8.48 5.18 5.81
CA LEU A 132 8.32 4.88 4.37
C LEU A 132 7.48 5.94 3.68
N LEU A 133 6.41 6.38 4.31
CA LEU A 133 5.55 7.41 3.74
C LEU A 133 6.33 8.72 3.55
N ALA A 134 7.05 9.15 4.57
CA ALA A 134 7.87 10.37 4.50
C ALA A 134 8.95 10.25 3.41
N LYS A 135 9.64 9.12 3.35
CA LYS A 135 10.65 8.85 2.32
C LYS A 135 10.06 8.93 0.92
N ASN A 136 8.92 8.30 0.72
CA ASN A 136 8.30 8.20 -0.60
C ASN A 136 7.67 9.52 -1.05
N ILE A 137 7.11 10.30 -0.13
CA ILE A 137 6.63 11.65 -0.43
C ILE A 137 7.80 12.54 -0.84
N LYS A 138 8.91 12.48 -0.11
CA LYS A 138 10.11 13.23 -0.44
C LYS A 138 10.65 12.86 -1.81
N ALA A 139 10.73 11.57 -2.12
CA ALA A 139 11.17 11.10 -3.42
C ALA A 139 10.26 11.59 -4.56
N ALA A 140 8.96 11.61 -4.34
CA ALA A 140 7.99 12.08 -5.32
C ALA A 140 8.03 13.61 -5.51
N SER A 141 8.57 14.35 -4.54
CA SER A 141 8.67 15.81 -4.57
C SER A 141 9.85 16.32 -5.37
N ASN A 142 10.80 15.48 -5.68
CA ASN A 142 12.05 15.89 -6.37
C ASN A 142 11.90 15.89 -7.87
#